data_c1e6b8ba49fe08d2905be5345daac1c2
#
_entry.id   c1e6b8ba49fe08d2905be5345daac1c2
#
_cell.length_a   1.000
_cell.length_b   1.000
_cell.length_c   1.000
_cell.angle_alpha   90.00
_cell.angle_beta   90.00
_cell.angle_gamma   90.00
#
_symmetry.space_group_name_H-M   'P 1'
#
loop_
_entity.id
_entity.type
_entity.pdbx_description
1 polymer ?
#
loop_
_entity_poly.entity_id
_entity_poly.type
_entity_poly.pdbx_seq_one_letter_code
_entity_poly.pdbx_strand_id
1 'polypeptide(L)'
;MTEHETHDLRSLFQAVGRFTGQRGPMTTPAVRPETDRPVELLDGKPAKILEDPLAVSAFVDGVQASLVLTYREHRPVYLNFTGAAAVSEDLTAIAIQERLQLVASIDDQEWANSLGSTVPTMFLPSNSPDEVERLAVASLAGGRESLERSLIDELVV
;
A
#
# COMPACT_ATOMS: atom_id res chain seq x y z
N MET A 1 -11.28 5.86 -8.44
CA MET A 1 -11.50 4.48 -8.93
C MET A 1 -12.44 4.52 -10.12
N THR A 2 -11.94 4.21 -11.29
CA THR A 2 -12.71 4.24 -12.54
C THR A 2 -13.61 3.00 -12.67
N GLU A 3 -14.67 3.04 -13.49
CA GLU A 3 -15.53 1.85 -13.75
C GLU A 3 -14.71 0.66 -14.28
N HIS A 4 -13.63 0.91 -14.97
CA HIS A 4 -12.73 -0.10 -15.51
C HIS A 4 -11.99 -0.87 -14.40
N GLU A 5 -11.45 -0.16 -13.39
CA GLU A 5 -10.77 -0.75 -12.24
C GLU A 5 -11.70 -1.59 -11.38
N THR A 6 -12.97 -1.17 -11.25
CA THR A 6 -13.99 -1.93 -10.50
C THR A 6 -14.31 -3.27 -11.18
N HIS A 7 -14.32 -3.29 -12.52
CA HIS A 7 -14.55 -4.52 -13.30
C HIS A 7 -13.38 -5.49 -13.14
N ASP A 8 -12.16 -5.00 -13.14
CA ASP A 8 -10.94 -5.80 -12.97
C ASP A 8 -10.85 -6.44 -11.59
N LEU A 9 -11.18 -5.70 -10.54
CA LEU A 9 -11.25 -6.25 -9.18
C LEU A 9 -12.29 -7.36 -9.06
N ARG A 10 -13.47 -7.16 -9.62
CA ARG A 10 -14.53 -8.19 -9.62
C ARG A 10 -14.06 -9.45 -10.33
N SER A 11 -13.39 -9.31 -11.46
CA SER A 11 -12.84 -10.43 -12.24
C SER A 11 -11.73 -11.15 -11.47
N LEU A 12 -10.87 -10.42 -10.79
CA LEU A 12 -9.82 -10.97 -9.92
C LEU A 12 -10.42 -11.78 -8.77
N PHE A 13 -11.40 -11.22 -8.04
CA PHE A 13 -12.06 -11.93 -6.95
C PHE A 13 -12.82 -13.18 -7.43
N GLN A 14 -13.44 -13.14 -8.60
CA GLN A 14 -14.09 -14.30 -9.19
C GLN A 14 -13.08 -15.37 -9.59
N ALA A 15 -11.96 -15.00 -10.18
CA ALA A 15 -10.90 -15.92 -10.56
C ALA A 15 -10.32 -16.61 -9.33
N VAL A 16 -9.95 -15.84 -8.28
CA VAL A 16 -9.46 -16.39 -7.02
C VAL A 16 -10.49 -17.30 -6.36
N GLY A 17 -11.76 -16.91 -6.33
CA GLY A 17 -12.84 -17.73 -5.76
C GLY A 17 -13.02 -19.07 -6.44
N ARG A 18 -12.73 -19.17 -7.73
CA ARG A 18 -12.77 -20.45 -8.46
C ARG A 18 -11.66 -21.41 -8.03
N PHE A 19 -10.51 -20.88 -7.61
CA PHE A 19 -9.36 -21.68 -7.21
C PHE A 19 -9.35 -22.04 -5.72
N THR A 20 -9.95 -21.23 -4.86
CA THR A 20 -9.80 -21.38 -3.41
C THR A 20 -10.86 -22.26 -2.76
N GLY A 21 -12.03 -22.44 -3.36
CA GLY A 21 -13.10 -23.30 -2.79
C GLY A 21 -13.49 -23.07 -1.32
N GLN A 22 -12.71 -22.28 -0.58
CA GLN A 22 -12.90 -21.97 0.83
C GLN A 22 -12.81 -20.45 1.06
N ARG A 23 -13.91 -19.89 1.53
CA ARG A 23 -13.91 -18.56 2.15
C ARG A 23 -13.27 -18.70 3.55
N GLY A 24 -11.98 -18.50 3.66
CA GLY A 24 -11.35 -18.28 4.96
C GLY A 24 -11.86 -16.97 5.58
N PRO A 25 -11.95 -16.87 6.92
CA PRO A 25 -12.27 -15.60 7.54
C PRO A 25 -11.21 -14.57 7.16
N MET A 26 -11.66 -13.44 6.63
CA MET A 26 -10.82 -12.28 6.35
C MET A 26 -10.42 -11.66 7.69
N THR A 27 -9.29 -12.08 8.23
CA THR A 27 -8.67 -11.37 9.35
C THR A 27 -7.75 -10.32 8.77
N THR A 28 -8.18 -9.07 8.84
CA THR A 28 -7.29 -7.94 8.63
C THR A 28 -6.26 -7.99 9.77
N PRO A 29 -4.97 -8.16 9.51
CA PRO A 29 -3.99 -8.03 10.57
C PRO A 29 -4.14 -6.62 11.14
N ALA A 30 -4.48 -6.51 12.41
CA ALA A 30 -4.47 -5.25 13.10
C ALA A 30 -3.01 -4.78 13.12
N VAL A 31 -2.67 -3.84 12.25
CA VAL A 31 -1.43 -3.09 12.37
C VAL A 31 -1.55 -2.35 13.69
N ARG A 32 -0.95 -2.89 14.75
CA ARG A 32 -0.75 -2.13 15.97
C ARG A 32 0.18 -0.98 15.60
N PRO A 33 -0.25 0.27 15.75
CA PRO A 33 0.70 1.36 15.69
C PRO A 33 1.75 1.09 16.76
N GLU A 34 3.01 1.02 16.41
CA GLU A 34 4.13 1.02 17.34
C GLU A 34 4.15 2.39 18.05
N THR A 35 3.25 2.57 19.01
CA THR A 35 3.13 3.81 19.78
C THR A 35 4.10 3.91 20.95
N ASP A 36 5.00 2.94 21.11
CA ASP A 36 5.95 2.90 22.22
C ASP A 36 7.40 3.26 21.85
N ARG A 37 7.60 4.00 20.75
CA ARG A 37 8.88 4.71 20.64
C ARG A 37 8.81 5.91 21.57
N PRO A 38 9.66 5.97 22.62
CA PRO A 38 9.76 7.20 23.40
C PRO A 38 10.09 8.32 22.42
N VAL A 39 9.27 9.36 22.41
CA VAL A 39 9.60 10.60 21.72
C VAL A 39 10.89 11.06 22.38
N GLU A 40 12.03 10.87 21.72
CA GLU A 40 13.26 11.48 22.14
C GLU A 40 13.03 12.99 22.04
N LEU A 41 12.79 13.61 23.18
CA LEU A 41 12.84 15.04 23.30
C LEU A 41 14.27 15.44 22.95
N LEU A 42 14.46 15.94 21.73
CA LEU A 42 15.70 16.57 21.31
C LEU A 42 16.07 17.59 22.38
N ASP A 43 17.04 17.23 23.22
CA ASP A 43 17.83 18.02 24.19
C ASP A 43 17.23 19.36 24.66
N GLY A 44 15.97 19.43 25.04
CA GLY A 44 15.39 20.56 25.79
C GLY A 44 15.71 22.00 25.28
N LYS A 45 16.37 22.12 24.15
CA LYS A 45 16.60 23.42 23.51
C LYS A 45 15.36 23.79 22.72
N PRO A 46 14.72 24.92 23.00
CA PRO A 46 13.61 25.37 22.19
C PRO A 46 14.09 25.43 20.74
N ALA A 47 13.43 24.66 19.86
CA ALA A 47 13.63 24.80 18.44
C ALA A 47 13.37 26.28 18.12
N LYS A 48 14.36 26.95 17.51
CA LYS A 48 14.15 28.30 17.05
C LYS A 48 13.09 28.25 15.98
N ILE A 49 11.87 28.65 16.33
CA ILE A 49 10.79 28.81 15.36
C ILE A 49 11.32 29.83 14.37
N LEU A 50 11.51 29.42 13.12
CA LEU A 50 11.86 30.37 12.06
C LEU A 50 10.76 31.41 12.03
N GLU A 51 11.13 32.68 12.23
CA GLU A 51 10.18 33.80 12.30
C GLU A 51 9.44 34.07 10.98
N ASP A 52 9.96 33.51 9.88
CA ASP A 52 9.24 33.49 8.60
C ASP A 52 8.39 32.22 8.52
N PRO A 53 7.07 32.33 8.55
CA PRO A 53 6.21 31.19 8.26
C PRO A 53 6.50 30.79 6.83
N LEU A 54 7.12 29.61 6.65
CA LEU A 54 7.16 28.98 5.34
C LEU A 54 5.71 28.91 4.83
N ALA A 55 5.44 29.58 3.73
CA ALA A 55 4.14 29.48 3.10
C ALA A 55 3.96 28.04 2.66
N VAL A 56 3.21 27.27 3.45
CA VAL A 56 2.87 25.88 3.10
C VAL A 56 1.77 25.95 2.06
N SER A 57 2.10 25.65 0.82
CA SER A 57 1.14 25.70 -0.28
C SER A 57 0.33 24.41 -0.44
N ALA A 58 0.83 23.30 0.08
CA ALA A 58 0.16 22.02 0.02
C ALA A 58 0.64 21.06 1.12
N PHE A 59 -0.24 20.14 1.50
CA PHE A 59 0.06 18.99 2.36
C PHE A 59 -0.02 17.73 1.52
N VAL A 60 0.93 16.81 1.70
CA VAL A 60 0.91 15.48 1.08
C VAL A 60 0.78 14.43 2.17
N ASP A 61 -0.20 13.56 2.03
CA ASP A 61 -0.40 12.43 2.94
C ASP A 61 -0.77 11.17 2.17
N GLY A 62 -0.37 10.03 2.70
CA GLY A 62 -0.57 8.74 2.06
C GLY A 62 -1.34 7.76 2.92
N VAL A 63 -2.09 6.90 2.25
CA VAL A 63 -2.81 5.78 2.86
C VAL A 63 -2.34 4.46 2.29
N GLN A 64 -2.45 3.41 3.08
CA GLN A 64 -2.14 2.07 2.65
C GLN A 64 -3.08 1.06 3.29
N ALA A 65 -3.40 0.00 2.54
CA ALA A 65 -4.20 -1.12 3.02
C ALA A 65 -3.71 -2.41 2.36
N SER A 66 -3.79 -3.50 3.10
CA SER A 66 -3.46 -4.84 2.61
C SER A 66 -4.56 -5.81 2.97
N LEU A 67 -4.92 -6.64 2.02
CA LEU A 67 -5.90 -7.70 2.18
C LEU A 67 -5.27 -9.03 1.79
N VAL A 68 -5.36 -10.03 2.67
CA VAL A 68 -5.03 -11.41 2.28
C VAL A 68 -6.13 -11.90 1.35
N LEU A 69 -5.79 -12.07 0.08
CA LEU A 69 -6.71 -12.50 -0.94
C LEU A 69 -6.95 -14.02 -0.90
N THR A 70 -5.87 -14.77 -0.71
CA THR A 70 -5.88 -16.24 -0.62
C THR A 70 -4.55 -16.76 -0.05
N TYR A 71 -4.49 -18.08 0.11
CA TYR A 71 -3.25 -18.79 0.44
C TYR A 71 -2.91 -19.78 -0.67
N ARG A 72 -1.64 -19.84 -1.03
CA ARG A 72 -1.06 -20.82 -1.96
C ARG A 72 0.00 -21.62 -1.23
N GLU A 73 -0.22 -22.93 -1.06
CA GLU A 73 0.73 -23.79 -0.33
C GLU A 73 1.20 -23.17 0.99
N HIS A 74 0.25 -22.65 1.78
CA HIS A 74 0.46 -21.94 3.06
C HIS A 74 1.06 -20.53 2.96
N ARG A 75 1.49 -20.08 1.78
CA ARG A 75 1.98 -18.71 1.56
C ARG A 75 0.80 -17.76 1.31
N PRO A 76 0.75 -16.61 1.99
CA PRO A 76 -0.29 -15.62 1.74
C PRO A 76 -0.07 -14.92 0.40
N VAL A 77 -1.17 -14.64 -0.29
CA VAL A 77 -1.21 -13.76 -1.46
C VAL A 77 -1.99 -12.52 -1.06
N TYR A 78 -1.39 -11.36 -1.25
CA TYR A 78 -1.98 -10.10 -0.82
C TYR A 78 -2.49 -9.29 -2.02
N LEU A 79 -3.55 -8.54 -1.76
CA LEU A 79 -3.96 -7.41 -2.57
C LEU A 79 -3.60 -6.15 -1.78
N ASN A 80 -2.60 -5.41 -2.25
CA ASN A 80 -2.11 -4.20 -1.64
C ASN A 80 -2.68 -2.98 -2.36
N PHE A 81 -3.20 -2.04 -1.58
CA PHE A 81 -3.59 -0.72 -2.03
C PHE A 81 -2.69 0.32 -1.39
N THR A 82 -2.20 1.24 -2.19
CA THR A 82 -1.50 2.44 -1.74
C THR A 82 -2.09 3.65 -2.42
N GLY A 83 -2.28 4.71 -1.68
CA GLY A 83 -2.75 5.98 -2.21
C GLY A 83 -1.98 7.13 -1.59
N ALA A 84 -1.87 8.24 -2.30
CA ALA A 84 -1.37 9.50 -1.78
C ALA A 84 -2.19 10.64 -2.36
N ALA A 85 -2.42 11.67 -1.55
CA ALA A 85 -3.13 12.87 -1.95
C ALA A 85 -2.34 14.11 -1.57
N ALA A 86 -2.34 15.08 -2.45
CA ALA A 86 -1.90 16.44 -2.17
C ALA A 86 -3.14 17.32 -2.00
N VAL A 87 -3.19 18.08 -0.92
CA VAL A 87 -4.28 19.01 -0.60
C VAL A 87 -3.72 20.41 -0.33
N SER A 88 -4.44 21.42 -0.77
CA SER A 88 -4.15 22.83 -0.49
C SER A 88 -4.53 23.21 0.95
N GLU A 89 -4.20 24.43 1.37
CA GLU A 89 -4.55 24.95 2.69
C GLU A 89 -6.05 24.94 2.99
N ASP A 90 -6.90 25.10 1.96
CA ASP A 90 -8.35 25.04 2.06
C ASP A 90 -8.91 23.60 1.98
N LEU A 91 -8.04 22.59 2.07
CA LEU A 91 -8.36 21.16 2.00
C LEU A 91 -8.96 20.71 0.65
N THR A 92 -8.70 21.47 -0.41
CA THR A 92 -9.07 21.03 -1.76
C THR A 92 -8.00 20.08 -2.31
N ALA A 93 -8.43 18.95 -2.86
CA ALA A 93 -7.52 18.01 -3.48
C ALA A 93 -6.88 18.63 -4.74
N ILE A 94 -5.55 18.69 -4.75
CA ILE A 94 -4.76 19.18 -5.89
C ILE A 94 -4.43 18.02 -6.82
N ALA A 95 -3.96 16.89 -6.24
CA ALA A 95 -3.61 15.69 -6.96
C ALA A 95 -3.85 14.45 -6.09
N ILE A 96 -4.19 13.34 -6.75
CA ILE A 96 -4.37 12.04 -6.09
C ILE A 96 -3.69 11.00 -6.97
N GLN A 97 -2.89 10.14 -6.36
CA GLN A 97 -2.29 8.98 -6.99
C GLN A 97 -2.69 7.72 -6.23
N GLU A 98 -3.04 6.67 -6.96
CA GLU A 98 -3.46 5.38 -6.38
C GLU A 98 -2.75 4.24 -7.11
N ARG A 99 -2.45 3.19 -6.36
CA ARG A 99 -1.88 1.95 -6.91
C ARG A 99 -2.50 0.75 -6.23
N LEU A 100 -3.01 -0.16 -7.05
CA LEU A 100 -3.44 -1.47 -6.63
C LEU A 100 -2.45 -2.51 -7.16
N GLN A 101 -2.05 -3.47 -6.32
CA GLN A 101 -1.04 -4.44 -6.67
C GLN A 101 -1.32 -5.79 -6.02
N LEU A 102 -1.23 -6.86 -6.80
CA LEU A 102 -1.18 -8.22 -6.29
C LEU A 102 0.25 -8.51 -5.83
N VAL A 103 0.41 -9.11 -4.66
CA VAL A 103 1.71 -9.47 -4.11
C VAL A 103 1.72 -10.96 -3.77
N ALA A 104 2.64 -11.71 -4.35
CA ALA A 104 2.74 -13.15 -4.22
C ALA A 104 4.19 -13.61 -4.15
N SER A 105 4.42 -14.84 -3.69
CA SER A 105 5.72 -15.50 -3.84
C SER A 105 6.08 -15.69 -5.30
N ILE A 106 7.37 -15.68 -5.62
CA ILE A 106 7.86 -16.01 -6.96
C ILE A 106 7.45 -17.42 -7.39
N ASP A 107 7.32 -18.34 -6.45
CA ASP A 107 6.91 -19.73 -6.71
C ASP A 107 5.43 -19.82 -7.19
N ASP A 108 4.65 -18.77 -6.94
CA ASP A 108 3.24 -18.70 -7.35
C ASP A 108 3.04 -17.94 -8.68
N GLN A 109 4.12 -17.64 -9.41
CA GLN A 109 4.10 -16.83 -10.62
C GLN A 109 3.19 -17.39 -11.71
N GLU A 110 3.29 -18.70 -11.99
CA GLU A 110 2.46 -19.34 -13.03
C GLU A 110 0.98 -19.26 -12.69
N TRP A 111 0.65 -19.50 -11.42
CA TRP A 111 -0.72 -19.36 -10.94
C TRP A 111 -1.21 -17.91 -11.06
N ALA A 112 -0.43 -16.94 -10.58
CA ALA A 112 -0.82 -15.53 -10.64
C ALA A 112 -1.05 -15.06 -12.10
N ASN A 113 -0.19 -15.47 -13.01
CA ASN A 113 -0.34 -15.19 -14.44
C ASN A 113 -1.60 -15.84 -15.03
N SER A 114 -2.00 -17.02 -14.52
CA SER A 114 -3.20 -17.72 -14.98
C SER A 114 -4.52 -17.04 -14.57
N LEU A 115 -4.47 -16.09 -13.61
CA LEU A 115 -5.65 -15.33 -13.20
C LEU A 115 -6.19 -14.42 -14.31
N GLY A 116 -5.36 -14.06 -15.29
CA GLY A 116 -5.73 -13.15 -16.37
C GLY A 116 -6.15 -11.76 -15.89
N SER A 117 -5.66 -11.36 -14.70
CA SER A 117 -5.94 -10.06 -14.11
C SER A 117 -5.06 -8.97 -14.73
N THR A 118 -5.61 -7.78 -14.90
CA THR A 118 -4.86 -6.58 -15.30
C THR A 118 -4.20 -5.90 -14.11
N VAL A 119 -4.51 -6.31 -12.87
CA VAL A 119 -3.84 -5.82 -11.67
C VAL A 119 -2.37 -6.23 -11.70
N PRO A 120 -1.42 -5.27 -11.66
CA PRO A 120 0.00 -5.59 -11.66
C PRO A 120 0.37 -6.53 -10.51
N THR A 121 1.22 -7.50 -10.78
CA THR A 121 1.69 -8.46 -9.77
C THR A 121 3.16 -8.21 -9.44
N MET A 122 3.44 -8.08 -8.15
CA MET A 122 4.79 -8.09 -7.60
C MET A 122 5.11 -9.49 -7.08
N PHE A 123 6.22 -10.05 -7.54
CA PHE A 123 6.70 -11.34 -7.05
C PHE A 123 7.82 -11.15 -6.04
N LEU A 124 7.63 -11.72 -4.85
CA LEU A 124 8.59 -11.67 -3.76
C LEU A 124 9.58 -12.86 -3.86
N PRO A 125 10.88 -12.62 -3.67
CA PRO A 125 11.92 -13.65 -3.84
C PRO A 125 12.01 -14.55 -2.59
N SER A 126 10.87 -15.09 -2.14
CA SER A 126 10.81 -15.99 -0.99
C SER A 126 9.67 -16.97 -1.11
N ASN A 127 9.87 -18.17 -0.56
CA ASN A 127 8.86 -19.22 -0.43
C ASN A 127 8.45 -19.49 1.03
N SER A 128 9.09 -18.84 1.99
CA SER A 128 8.70 -18.90 3.39
C SER A 128 7.50 -18.00 3.66
N PRO A 129 6.41 -18.51 4.29
CA PRO A 129 5.22 -17.71 4.60
C PRO A 129 5.53 -16.43 5.38
N ASP A 130 6.34 -16.53 6.44
CA ASP A 130 6.70 -15.39 7.31
C ASP A 130 7.52 -14.35 6.55
N GLU A 131 8.41 -14.80 5.68
CA GLU A 131 9.24 -13.91 4.87
C GLU A 131 8.41 -13.22 3.78
N VAL A 132 7.46 -13.94 3.16
CA VAL A 132 6.50 -13.35 2.21
C VAL A 132 5.67 -12.26 2.90
N GLU A 133 5.18 -12.51 4.11
CA GLU A 133 4.44 -11.52 4.88
C GLU A 133 5.30 -10.28 5.18
N ARG A 134 6.51 -10.49 5.71
CA ARG A 134 7.44 -9.39 6.02
C ARG A 134 7.77 -8.54 4.80
N LEU A 135 8.06 -9.18 3.66
CA LEU A 135 8.37 -8.49 2.42
C LEU A 135 7.14 -7.77 1.82
N ALA A 136 5.95 -8.36 1.93
CA ALA A 136 4.71 -7.74 1.48
C ALA A 136 4.41 -6.45 2.27
N VAL A 137 4.58 -6.47 3.59
CA VAL A 137 4.43 -5.29 4.45
C VAL A 137 5.45 -4.21 4.09
N ALA A 138 6.72 -4.59 3.89
CA ALA A 138 7.76 -3.66 3.50
C ALA A 138 7.49 -3.02 2.12
N SER A 139 7.00 -3.82 1.15
CA SER A 139 6.65 -3.32 -0.19
C SER A 139 5.47 -2.34 -0.15
N LEU A 140 4.51 -2.58 0.73
CA LEU A 140 3.36 -1.71 0.93
C LEU A 140 3.77 -0.33 1.43
N ALA A 141 4.62 -0.29 2.47
CA ALA A 141 5.15 0.96 3.01
C ALA A 141 5.99 1.73 1.97
N GLY A 142 6.91 1.04 1.27
CA GLY A 142 7.71 1.64 0.21
C GLY A 142 6.87 2.13 -0.96
N GLY A 143 5.78 1.45 -1.28
CA GLY A 143 4.81 1.87 -2.30
C GLY A 143 4.14 3.19 -1.95
N ARG A 144 3.67 3.36 -0.71
CA ARG A 144 3.09 4.60 -0.20
C ARG A 144 4.10 5.75 -0.25
N GLU A 145 5.29 5.56 0.32
CA GLU A 145 6.34 6.58 0.32
C GLU A 145 6.75 7.01 -1.10
N SER A 146 6.75 6.08 -2.04
CA SER A 146 7.03 6.36 -3.45
C SER A 146 5.98 7.27 -4.08
N LEU A 147 4.67 7.05 -3.78
CA LEU A 147 3.59 7.89 -4.26
C LEU A 147 3.63 9.29 -3.64
N GLU A 148 3.85 9.37 -2.32
CA GLU A 148 3.99 10.66 -1.62
C GLU A 148 5.14 11.49 -2.23
N ARG A 149 6.29 10.85 -2.47
CA ARG A 149 7.45 11.51 -3.10
C ARG A 149 7.14 11.96 -4.53
N SER A 150 6.48 11.11 -5.33
CA SER A 150 6.08 11.45 -6.70
C SER A 150 5.17 12.69 -6.73
N LEU A 151 4.21 12.78 -5.82
CA LEU A 151 3.34 13.96 -5.70
C LEU A 151 4.10 15.21 -5.29
N ILE A 152 5.06 15.09 -4.36
CA ILE A 152 5.90 16.22 -3.97
C ILE A 152 6.70 16.72 -5.17
N ASP A 153 7.32 15.81 -5.93
CA ASP A 153 8.10 16.16 -7.11
C ASP A 153 7.24 16.84 -8.18
N GLU A 154 5.99 16.44 -8.35
CA GLU A 154 5.04 17.09 -9.28
C GLU A 154 4.62 18.50 -8.84
N LEU A 155 4.58 18.76 -7.54
CA LEU A 155 4.17 20.05 -6.99
C LEU A 155 5.29 21.10 -6.97
N VAL A 156 6.55 20.67 -6.99
CA VAL A 156 7.73 21.54 -6.91
C VAL A 156 8.17 22.08 -8.29
N VAL A 157 7.54 21.65 -9.37
CA VAL A 157 7.79 22.15 -10.74
C VAL A 157 6.96 23.40 -11.00
#